data_f96fa8f03f7142484a9d6e7084a70fd3
#
_entry.id   f96fa8f03f7142484a9d6e7084a70fd3
#
_cell.length_a   1.000
_cell.length_b   1.000
_cell.length_c   1.000
_cell.angle_alpha   90.00
_cell.angle_beta   90.00
_cell.angle_gamma   90.00
#
_symmetry.space_group_name_H-M   'P 1'
#
loop_
_entity.id
_entity.type
_entity.pdbx_description
1 polymer ?
#
loop_
_entity_poly.entity_id
_entity_poly.type
_entity_poly.pdbx_seq_one_letter_code
_entity_poly.pdbx_strand_id
1 'polypeptide(L)'
;MQTPKTMTTGEKVIAFIECLQIPEGAKVGQRIKLDKFQKRFILDVYDNPHRTKTAILSIARKNGKTALIAGLLLAHLVGPVAVQNSQIISGAMSRDQASLVFKLAHKMIMQNPQLGQIIKVIPSSKTLIGLPMNVEYRAIAADGATAQGLSPVLIIFDEVGQVKGSQNDFYDALLTSQGAHAAPLMINISTQAPKDDDLLSILIDDAQSSGDKQTICHLYTAPQDCDLMDESAWQAANPALGNFRSLDDMRSLAQKAQRMPSFENTFRNLNLNQRVNPVAPFIPVGEWKKCQQETDFQAAFEQGEVYAGLDLSARNDLTAFVLVAHHNGIWHAQGEYWTPRATLSERAKTDRAPYEVWVKQGYLTPLNGATIDYNEVAERIITLCEQYNIRAIAYDRWRIDVFKKALNGIELPLTEWGQGYKDATVGIEALEEAIFNNKFRHDGNPVLNMCVHNARTIADAANNRKFEKAKSTGRIDGIVALAMAMGVASRQAMPEPADYQIHFI
;
A
#
# COMPACT_ATOMS: atom_id res chain seq x y z
N MET A 1 1.19 11.80 -55.31
CA MET A 1 1.43 10.41 -54.88
C MET A 1 1.84 10.44 -53.41
N GLN A 2 0.95 10.01 -52.52
CA GLN A 2 1.33 9.84 -51.10
C GLN A 2 2.24 8.61 -51.04
N THR A 3 3.48 8.80 -50.59
CA THR A 3 4.39 7.69 -50.22
C THR A 3 3.66 6.73 -49.30
N PRO A 4 3.65 5.40 -49.54
CA PRO A 4 3.03 4.46 -48.62
C PRO A 4 3.65 4.64 -47.25
N LYS A 5 2.80 4.90 -46.22
CA LYS A 5 3.25 5.08 -44.83
C LYS A 5 3.92 3.79 -44.39
N THR A 6 5.24 3.81 -44.22
CA THR A 6 5.99 2.66 -43.71
C THR A 6 5.54 2.41 -42.28
N MET A 7 5.15 1.17 -41.97
CA MET A 7 4.75 0.77 -40.59
C MET A 7 5.88 1.03 -39.59
N THR A 8 5.52 1.58 -38.47
CA THR A 8 6.45 1.75 -37.32
C THR A 8 6.83 0.40 -36.72
N THR A 9 7.81 0.38 -35.82
CA THR A 9 8.21 -0.85 -35.12
C THR A 9 7.06 -1.40 -34.27
N GLY A 10 6.37 -0.54 -33.52
CA GLY A 10 5.19 -0.91 -32.73
C GLY A 10 4.05 -1.44 -33.58
N GLU A 11 3.76 -0.81 -34.74
CA GLU A 11 2.75 -1.29 -35.70
C GLU A 11 3.08 -2.70 -36.26
N LYS A 12 4.38 -2.98 -36.52
CA LYS A 12 4.81 -4.33 -36.97
C LYS A 12 4.64 -5.37 -35.86
N VAL A 13 4.97 -5.02 -34.60
CA VAL A 13 4.77 -5.90 -33.43
C VAL A 13 3.28 -6.19 -33.22
N ILE A 14 2.40 -5.19 -33.32
CA ILE A 14 0.94 -5.35 -33.25
C ILE A 14 0.46 -6.31 -34.33
N ALA A 15 0.85 -6.07 -35.60
CA ALA A 15 0.46 -6.89 -36.71
C ALA A 15 0.90 -8.36 -36.56
N PHE A 16 2.14 -8.58 -36.06
CA PHE A 16 2.65 -9.90 -35.76
C PHE A 16 1.82 -10.61 -34.68
N ILE A 17 1.52 -9.94 -33.57
CA ILE A 17 0.73 -10.54 -32.47
C ILE A 17 -0.70 -10.84 -32.95
N GLU A 18 -1.32 -9.97 -33.75
CA GLU A 18 -2.67 -10.19 -34.30
C GLU A 18 -2.74 -11.32 -35.37
N CYS A 19 -1.58 -11.81 -35.85
CA CYS A 19 -1.50 -13.04 -36.64
C CYS A 19 -1.50 -14.31 -35.80
N LEU A 20 -1.25 -14.23 -34.49
CA LEU A 20 -1.26 -15.37 -33.59
C LEU A 20 -2.68 -15.76 -33.17
N GLN A 21 -2.82 -16.95 -32.61
CA GLN A 21 -4.10 -17.46 -32.12
C GLN A 21 -4.15 -17.41 -30.58
N ILE A 22 -5.37 -17.24 -30.05
CA ILE A 22 -5.65 -17.23 -28.64
C ILE A 22 -5.34 -18.62 -28.06
N PRO A 23 -4.41 -18.74 -27.09
CA PRO A 23 -3.93 -20.06 -26.63
C PRO A 23 -4.88 -20.77 -25.67
N GLU A 24 -5.79 -20.03 -24.99
CA GLU A 24 -6.64 -20.56 -23.91
C GLU A 24 -7.96 -19.80 -23.80
N GLY A 25 -8.95 -20.43 -23.15
CA GLY A 25 -10.23 -19.83 -22.82
C GLY A 25 -11.31 -20.03 -23.87
N ALA A 26 -12.43 -19.33 -23.74
CA ALA A 26 -13.63 -19.51 -24.56
C ALA A 26 -13.42 -19.19 -26.05
N LYS A 27 -12.39 -18.40 -26.40
CA LYS A 27 -12.06 -17.98 -27.75
C LYS A 27 -10.78 -18.66 -28.29
N VAL A 28 -10.39 -19.81 -27.73
CA VAL A 28 -9.20 -20.55 -28.16
C VAL A 28 -9.22 -20.83 -29.66
N GLY A 29 -8.07 -20.67 -30.33
CA GLY A 29 -7.91 -20.88 -31.78
C GLY A 29 -8.34 -19.70 -32.67
N GLN A 30 -9.07 -18.72 -32.13
CA GLN A 30 -9.37 -17.50 -32.89
C GLN A 30 -8.13 -16.60 -32.95
N ARG A 31 -8.03 -15.76 -33.99
CA ARG A 31 -6.95 -14.76 -34.06
C ARG A 31 -7.01 -13.77 -32.89
N ILE A 32 -5.87 -13.40 -32.39
CA ILE A 32 -5.75 -12.38 -31.37
C ILE A 32 -6.22 -11.04 -31.96
N LYS A 33 -7.09 -10.35 -31.20
CA LYS A 33 -7.43 -8.95 -31.43
C LYS A 33 -7.00 -8.18 -30.23
N LEU A 34 -5.96 -7.36 -30.38
CA LEU A 34 -5.45 -6.53 -29.28
C LEU A 34 -6.41 -5.39 -28.99
N ASP A 35 -6.69 -5.17 -27.72
CA ASP A 35 -7.46 -4.02 -27.23
C ASP A 35 -6.67 -2.71 -27.36
N LYS A 36 -7.38 -1.58 -27.30
CA LYS A 36 -6.78 -0.24 -27.41
C LYS A 36 -5.65 -0.02 -26.41
N PHE A 37 -5.81 -0.46 -25.16
CA PHE A 37 -4.79 -0.30 -24.12
C PHE A 37 -3.53 -1.12 -24.40
N GLN A 38 -3.68 -2.34 -24.95
CA GLN A 38 -2.56 -3.19 -25.33
C GLN A 38 -1.80 -2.60 -26.53
N LYS A 39 -2.53 -2.13 -27.55
CA LYS A 39 -1.92 -1.45 -28.71
C LYS A 39 -1.18 -0.19 -28.27
N ARG A 40 -1.78 0.62 -27.38
CA ARG A 40 -1.16 1.83 -26.84
C ARG A 40 0.15 1.50 -26.11
N PHE A 41 0.14 0.49 -25.23
CA PHE A 41 1.35 0.06 -24.53
C PHE A 41 2.45 -0.36 -25.51
N ILE A 42 2.12 -1.17 -26.54
CA ILE A 42 3.09 -1.61 -27.56
C ILE A 42 3.68 -0.40 -28.30
N LEU A 43 2.84 0.53 -28.77
CA LEU A 43 3.31 1.72 -29.49
C LEU A 43 4.22 2.59 -28.62
N ASP A 44 3.80 2.87 -27.37
CA ASP A 44 4.57 3.70 -26.47
C ASP A 44 5.94 3.07 -26.11
N VAL A 45 6.02 1.72 -26.04
CA VAL A 45 7.28 1.01 -25.77
C VAL A 45 8.20 0.97 -27.01
N TYR A 46 7.68 0.58 -28.18
CA TYR A 46 8.53 0.29 -29.34
C TYR A 46 8.76 1.49 -30.28
N ASP A 47 7.88 2.49 -30.21
CA ASP A 47 7.99 3.71 -31.03
C ASP A 47 8.49 4.93 -30.20
N ASN A 48 8.97 4.70 -28.98
CA ASN A 48 9.55 5.73 -28.14
C ASN A 48 10.83 6.31 -28.79
N PRO A 49 10.87 7.62 -29.09
CA PRO A 49 12.05 8.25 -29.70
C PRO A 49 13.31 8.20 -28.80
N HIS A 50 13.11 8.03 -27.49
CA HIS A 50 14.21 7.93 -26.52
C HIS A 50 14.69 6.50 -26.27
N ARG A 51 14.14 5.50 -26.98
CA ARG A 51 14.45 4.07 -26.83
C ARG A 51 14.14 3.57 -25.41
N THR A 52 13.00 2.96 -25.26
CA THR A 52 12.56 2.39 -23.97
C THR A 52 13.55 1.35 -23.46
N LYS A 53 14.02 1.52 -22.24
CA LYS A 53 14.81 0.54 -21.50
C LYS A 53 13.94 -0.24 -20.51
N THR A 54 13.03 0.47 -19.85
CA THR A 54 12.12 -0.14 -18.86
C THR A 54 10.68 0.13 -19.25
N ALA A 55 9.87 -0.90 -19.32
CA ALA A 55 8.44 -0.80 -19.54
C ALA A 55 7.70 -1.44 -18.35
N ILE A 56 6.73 -0.72 -17.78
CA ILE A 56 5.91 -1.19 -16.66
C ILE A 56 4.46 -1.21 -17.13
N LEU A 57 3.80 -2.38 -17.02
CA LEU A 57 2.37 -2.51 -17.21
C LEU A 57 1.74 -3.04 -15.92
N SER A 58 1.16 -2.15 -15.14
CA SER A 58 0.42 -2.50 -13.93
C SER A 58 -1.08 -2.43 -14.20
N ILE A 59 -1.75 -3.57 -14.08
CA ILE A 59 -3.16 -3.73 -14.42
C ILE A 59 -3.78 -4.88 -13.61
N ALA A 60 -5.06 -4.80 -13.27
CA ALA A 60 -5.80 -5.80 -12.52
C ALA A 60 -5.73 -7.21 -13.17
N ARG A 61 -6.04 -8.24 -12.39
CA ARG A 61 -6.07 -9.63 -12.88
C ARG A 61 -7.09 -9.82 -14.00
N LYS A 62 -6.87 -10.85 -14.83
CA LYS A 62 -7.74 -11.26 -15.95
C LYS A 62 -7.89 -10.23 -17.09
N ASN A 63 -6.96 -9.27 -17.20
CA ASN A 63 -6.88 -8.32 -18.33
C ASN A 63 -5.92 -8.78 -19.45
N GLY A 64 -5.63 -10.08 -19.56
CA GLY A 64 -4.87 -10.64 -20.69
C GLY A 64 -3.35 -10.38 -20.65
N LYS A 65 -2.78 -10.05 -19.50
CA LYS A 65 -1.34 -9.77 -19.30
C LYS A 65 -0.44 -10.86 -19.91
N THR A 66 -0.62 -12.10 -19.45
CA THR A 66 0.28 -13.21 -19.80
C THR A 66 0.20 -13.59 -21.27
N ALA A 67 -0.99 -13.48 -21.89
CA ALA A 67 -1.13 -13.70 -23.33
C ALA A 67 -0.44 -12.60 -24.16
N LEU A 68 -0.52 -11.34 -23.70
CA LEU A 68 0.20 -10.22 -24.33
C LEU A 68 1.72 -10.46 -24.25
N ILE A 69 2.24 -10.85 -23.09
CA ILE A 69 3.67 -11.14 -22.91
C ILE A 69 4.12 -12.29 -23.81
N ALA A 70 3.34 -13.37 -23.91
CA ALA A 70 3.67 -14.49 -24.79
C ALA A 70 3.75 -14.04 -26.26
N GLY A 71 2.86 -13.15 -26.70
CA GLY A 71 2.92 -12.52 -28.02
C GLY A 71 4.17 -11.66 -28.23
N LEU A 72 4.52 -10.84 -27.23
CA LEU A 72 5.74 -10.02 -27.25
C LEU A 72 7.01 -10.88 -27.28
N LEU A 73 7.04 -11.94 -26.46
CA LEU A 73 8.12 -12.94 -26.51
C LEU A 73 8.32 -13.51 -27.93
N LEU A 74 7.23 -13.94 -28.57
CA LEU A 74 7.31 -14.51 -29.93
C LEU A 74 7.73 -13.47 -30.96
N ALA A 75 7.34 -12.19 -30.79
CA ALA A 75 7.78 -11.09 -31.65
C ALA A 75 9.31 -10.85 -31.55
N HIS A 76 9.91 -11.07 -30.40
CA HIS A 76 11.36 -11.00 -30.21
C HIS A 76 12.08 -12.30 -30.58
N LEU A 77 11.41 -13.46 -30.53
CA LEU A 77 12.00 -14.75 -30.84
C LEU A 77 12.18 -14.97 -32.35
N VAL A 78 11.13 -14.67 -33.14
CA VAL A 78 11.08 -14.92 -34.58
C VAL A 78 10.37 -13.83 -35.37
N GLY A 79 9.92 -12.76 -34.73
CA GLY A 79 9.12 -11.68 -35.33
C GLY A 79 9.96 -10.44 -35.67
N PRO A 80 9.29 -9.27 -35.82
CA PRO A 80 9.88 -8.04 -36.39
C PRO A 80 10.96 -7.39 -35.53
N VAL A 81 11.11 -7.79 -34.25
CA VAL A 81 12.10 -7.26 -33.29
C VAL A 81 13.12 -8.30 -32.83
N ALA A 82 13.21 -9.43 -33.56
CA ALA A 82 14.22 -10.45 -33.30
C ALA A 82 15.63 -9.91 -33.58
N VAL A 83 16.56 -10.16 -32.65
CA VAL A 83 17.99 -9.80 -32.77
C VAL A 83 18.82 -11.07 -32.90
N GLN A 84 19.66 -11.12 -33.92
CA GLN A 84 20.48 -12.29 -34.23
C GLN A 84 21.39 -12.67 -33.03
N ASN A 85 21.48 -13.99 -32.75
CA ASN A 85 22.31 -14.56 -31.69
C ASN A 85 22.06 -13.95 -30.30
N SER A 86 20.82 -13.62 -29.97
CA SER A 86 20.44 -12.96 -28.72
C SER A 86 19.72 -13.90 -27.75
N GLN A 87 19.63 -13.45 -26.51
CA GLN A 87 18.92 -14.14 -25.44
C GLN A 87 17.70 -13.35 -25.00
N ILE A 88 16.65 -14.07 -24.65
CA ILE A 88 15.42 -13.55 -24.01
C ILE A 88 15.22 -14.32 -22.72
N ILE A 89 15.00 -13.60 -21.62
CA ILE A 89 14.78 -14.22 -20.31
C ILE A 89 13.39 -13.80 -19.80
N SER A 90 12.61 -14.76 -19.30
CA SER A 90 11.51 -14.44 -18.40
C SER A 90 11.89 -14.84 -16.98
N GLY A 91 11.76 -13.86 -16.05
CA GLY A 91 11.99 -14.04 -14.62
C GLY A 91 10.67 -14.02 -13.85
N ALA A 92 10.57 -14.86 -12.81
CA ALA A 92 9.49 -14.81 -11.84
C ALA A 92 9.99 -15.30 -10.47
N MET A 93 9.23 -15.02 -9.41
CA MET A 93 9.62 -15.39 -8.04
C MET A 93 9.53 -16.90 -7.79
N SER A 94 8.74 -17.64 -8.59
CA SER A 94 8.66 -19.11 -8.47
C SER A 94 8.78 -19.78 -9.85
N ARG A 95 9.18 -21.07 -9.84
CA ARG A 95 9.31 -21.90 -11.07
C ARG A 95 7.98 -22.06 -11.79
N ASP A 96 6.89 -22.17 -11.06
CA ASP A 96 5.57 -22.33 -11.65
C ASP A 96 5.13 -21.06 -12.38
N GLN A 97 5.33 -19.87 -11.79
CA GLN A 97 5.06 -18.58 -12.42
C GLN A 97 5.95 -18.37 -13.66
N ALA A 98 7.27 -18.60 -13.56
CA ALA A 98 8.18 -18.51 -14.69
C ALA A 98 7.76 -19.39 -15.88
N SER A 99 7.13 -20.54 -15.59
CA SER A 99 6.66 -21.47 -16.62
C SER A 99 5.41 -21.01 -17.38
N LEU A 100 4.64 -20.03 -16.85
CA LEU A 100 3.37 -19.62 -17.48
C LEU A 100 3.58 -18.97 -18.85
N VAL A 101 4.55 -18.08 -18.95
CA VAL A 101 4.89 -17.41 -20.23
C VAL A 101 5.32 -18.44 -21.27
N PHE A 102 6.21 -19.39 -20.88
CA PHE A 102 6.62 -20.49 -21.75
C PHE A 102 5.43 -21.33 -22.22
N LYS A 103 4.55 -21.76 -21.30
CA LYS A 103 3.39 -22.60 -21.63
C LYS A 103 2.46 -21.92 -22.62
N LEU A 104 2.18 -20.62 -22.46
CA LEU A 104 1.32 -19.90 -23.39
C LEU A 104 1.98 -19.69 -24.76
N ALA A 105 3.27 -19.32 -24.79
CA ALA A 105 4.02 -19.21 -26.04
C ALA A 105 4.05 -20.57 -26.77
N HIS A 106 4.30 -21.66 -26.05
CA HIS A 106 4.27 -23.02 -26.61
C HIS A 106 2.89 -23.36 -27.23
N LYS A 107 1.79 -23.06 -26.54
CA LYS A 107 0.44 -23.27 -27.09
C LYS A 107 0.20 -22.45 -28.37
N MET A 108 0.65 -21.19 -28.42
CA MET A 108 0.56 -20.35 -29.64
C MET A 108 1.37 -20.94 -30.79
N ILE A 109 2.57 -21.49 -30.50
CA ILE A 109 3.41 -22.17 -31.50
C ILE A 109 2.69 -23.42 -32.05
N MET A 110 2.13 -24.25 -31.17
CA MET A 110 1.42 -25.47 -31.56
C MET A 110 0.17 -25.21 -32.42
N GLN A 111 -0.47 -24.05 -32.24
CA GLN A 111 -1.64 -23.63 -33.04
C GLN A 111 -1.26 -23.06 -34.41
N ASN A 112 0.04 -22.75 -34.63
CA ASN A 112 0.51 -22.15 -35.87
C ASN A 112 1.61 -23.03 -36.51
N PRO A 113 1.29 -23.82 -37.57
CA PRO A 113 2.25 -24.70 -38.20
C PRO A 113 3.51 -24.01 -38.77
N GLN A 114 3.40 -22.75 -39.19
CA GLN A 114 4.56 -21.96 -39.65
C GLN A 114 5.53 -21.66 -38.51
N LEU A 115 5.00 -21.30 -37.32
CA LEU A 115 5.85 -21.12 -36.15
C LEU A 115 6.48 -22.43 -35.66
N GLY A 116 5.74 -23.54 -35.73
CA GLY A 116 6.25 -24.88 -35.41
C GLY A 116 7.45 -25.34 -36.26
N GLN A 117 7.57 -24.85 -37.51
CA GLN A 117 8.70 -25.14 -38.38
C GLN A 117 9.98 -24.34 -38.04
N ILE A 118 9.84 -23.13 -37.49
CA ILE A 118 10.95 -22.19 -37.25
C ILE A 118 11.29 -22.01 -35.80
N ILE A 119 10.57 -22.67 -34.87
CA ILE A 119 10.84 -22.61 -33.44
C ILE A 119 11.03 -24.01 -32.89
N LYS A 120 12.22 -24.28 -32.33
CA LYS A 120 12.49 -25.51 -31.59
C LYS A 120 12.05 -25.34 -30.14
N VAL A 121 11.18 -26.22 -29.65
CA VAL A 121 10.66 -26.22 -28.28
C VAL A 121 11.38 -27.30 -27.45
N ILE A 122 11.89 -26.94 -26.27
CA ILE A 122 12.53 -27.86 -25.33
C ILE A 122 11.78 -27.79 -23.99
N PRO A 123 10.74 -28.61 -23.77
CA PRO A 123 9.85 -28.50 -22.61
C PRO A 123 10.55 -28.77 -21.28
N SER A 124 11.55 -29.67 -21.25
CA SER A 124 12.28 -30.04 -20.02
C SER A 124 13.03 -28.87 -19.39
N SER A 125 13.62 -28.00 -20.21
CA SER A 125 14.33 -26.79 -19.79
C SER A 125 13.49 -25.50 -19.91
N LYS A 126 12.24 -25.60 -20.39
CA LYS A 126 11.36 -24.43 -20.67
C LYS A 126 12.06 -23.42 -21.61
N THR A 127 12.71 -23.93 -22.64
CA THR A 127 13.50 -23.19 -23.62
C THR A 127 12.81 -23.18 -24.98
N LEU A 128 12.84 -22.05 -25.68
CA LEU A 128 12.45 -21.90 -27.08
C LEU A 128 13.64 -21.38 -27.87
N ILE A 129 13.87 -21.91 -29.07
CA ILE A 129 14.94 -21.45 -29.97
C ILE A 129 14.32 -21.04 -31.29
N GLY A 130 14.41 -19.76 -31.62
CA GLY A 130 14.03 -19.20 -32.90
C GLY A 130 15.13 -19.46 -33.94
N LEU A 131 14.93 -20.44 -34.83
CA LEU A 131 15.95 -20.91 -35.77
C LEU A 131 16.44 -19.84 -36.77
N PRO A 132 15.58 -18.95 -37.35
CA PRO A 132 16.04 -18.00 -38.38
C PRO A 132 17.11 -17.02 -37.90
N MET A 133 17.03 -16.57 -36.66
CA MET A 133 17.93 -15.56 -36.08
C MET A 133 18.77 -16.14 -34.92
N ASN A 134 18.66 -17.44 -34.64
CA ASN A 134 19.30 -18.10 -33.50
C ASN A 134 19.06 -17.38 -32.18
N VAL A 135 17.78 -17.05 -31.90
CA VAL A 135 17.37 -16.38 -30.63
C VAL A 135 16.98 -17.45 -29.63
N GLU A 136 17.54 -17.39 -28.44
CA GLU A 136 17.22 -18.32 -27.36
C GLU A 136 16.36 -17.64 -26.28
N TYR A 137 15.23 -18.25 -25.94
CA TYR A 137 14.42 -17.86 -24.78
C TYR A 137 14.53 -18.92 -23.69
N ARG A 138 14.68 -18.47 -22.44
CA ARG A 138 14.66 -19.33 -21.24
C ARG A 138 13.81 -18.72 -20.12
N ALA A 139 13.01 -19.58 -19.45
CA ALA A 139 12.29 -19.20 -18.23
C ALA A 139 13.16 -19.54 -17.00
N ILE A 140 13.39 -18.55 -16.13
CA ILE A 140 14.18 -18.71 -14.90
C ILE A 140 13.40 -18.24 -13.67
N ALA A 141 13.74 -18.73 -12.50
CA ALA A 141 13.11 -18.38 -11.24
C ALA A 141 14.15 -17.96 -10.18
N ALA A 142 13.70 -17.18 -9.20
CA ALA A 142 14.53 -16.62 -8.15
C ALA A 142 15.21 -17.67 -7.25
N ASP A 143 14.70 -18.88 -7.20
CA ASP A 143 15.27 -20.01 -6.43
C ASP A 143 16.47 -20.68 -7.09
N GLY A 144 16.86 -20.22 -8.30
CA GLY A 144 18.03 -20.69 -9.03
C GLY A 144 19.11 -19.61 -9.12
N ALA A 145 20.28 -19.85 -8.55
CA ALA A 145 21.46 -18.96 -8.55
C ALA A 145 22.07 -18.68 -9.97
N THR A 146 21.24 -18.53 -11.01
CA THR A 146 21.63 -18.65 -12.43
C THR A 146 21.55 -17.33 -13.22
N ALA A 147 21.43 -16.18 -12.56
CA ALA A 147 21.46 -14.90 -13.26
C ALA A 147 22.89 -14.45 -13.67
N GLN A 148 23.93 -15.11 -13.15
CA GLN A 148 25.32 -14.80 -13.52
C GLN A 148 25.67 -15.34 -14.92
N GLY A 149 26.27 -14.50 -15.76
CA GLY A 149 26.68 -14.84 -17.12
C GLY A 149 25.59 -14.72 -18.19
N LEU A 150 24.40 -14.19 -17.85
CA LEU A 150 23.37 -13.87 -18.80
C LEU A 150 23.63 -12.52 -19.48
N SER A 151 23.21 -12.39 -20.75
CA SER A 151 23.25 -11.13 -21.49
C SER A 151 22.01 -11.03 -22.39
N PRO A 152 20.81 -10.83 -21.81
CA PRO A 152 19.56 -10.81 -22.58
C PRO A 152 19.27 -9.45 -23.21
N VAL A 153 18.77 -9.45 -24.44
CA VAL A 153 18.23 -8.24 -25.10
C VAL A 153 16.84 -7.88 -24.58
N LEU A 154 16.08 -8.90 -24.13
CA LEU A 154 14.77 -8.73 -23.54
C LEU A 154 14.69 -9.50 -22.23
N ILE A 155 14.25 -8.81 -21.19
CA ILE A 155 13.83 -9.40 -19.92
C ILE A 155 12.34 -9.18 -19.75
N ILE A 156 11.61 -10.22 -19.43
CA ILE A 156 10.21 -10.16 -19.03
C ILE A 156 10.11 -10.59 -17.58
N PHE A 157 9.76 -9.67 -16.70
CA PHE A 157 9.55 -9.99 -15.29
C PHE A 157 8.04 -10.03 -15.01
N ASP A 158 7.50 -11.24 -14.80
CA ASP A 158 6.08 -11.46 -14.55
C ASP A 158 5.78 -11.43 -13.05
N GLU A 159 4.69 -10.75 -12.68
CA GLU A 159 4.19 -10.60 -11.30
C GLU A 159 5.20 -9.95 -10.32
N VAL A 160 5.91 -8.89 -10.74
CA VAL A 160 6.81 -8.08 -9.88
C VAL A 160 6.10 -7.59 -8.61
N GLY A 161 4.79 -7.36 -8.65
CA GLY A 161 4.00 -6.97 -7.48
C GLY A 161 3.93 -8.01 -6.35
N GLN A 162 4.44 -9.22 -6.57
CA GLN A 162 4.59 -10.23 -5.52
C GLN A 162 5.94 -10.15 -4.78
N VAL A 163 6.88 -9.35 -5.29
CA VAL A 163 8.16 -9.08 -4.61
C VAL A 163 7.89 -8.19 -3.40
N LYS A 164 8.23 -8.70 -2.22
CA LYS A 164 8.08 -7.97 -0.96
C LYS A 164 9.34 -7.18 -0.64
N GLY A 165 9.15 -5.96 -0.12
CA GLY A 165 10.24 -5.06 0.23
C GLY A 165 10.77 -4.26 -0.95
N SER A 166 11.68 -3.34 -0.66
CA SER A 166 12.19 -2.34 -1.61
C SER A 166 13.24 -2.85 -2.60
N GLN A 167 13.85 -4.00 -2.33
CA GLN A 167 14.95 -4.56 -3.12
C GLN A 167 14.76 -6.07 -3.33
N ASN A 168 15.33 -6.58 -4.42
CA ASN A 168 15.34 -7.99 -4.72
C ASN A 168 16.58 -8.36 -5.56
N ASP A 169 17.47 -9.16 -5.00
CA ASP A 169 18.75 -9.53 -5.61
C ASP A 169 18.58 -10.19 -6.98
N PHE A 170 17.53 -10.97 -7.17
CA PHE A 170 17.26 -11.62 -8.46
C PHE A 170 16.83 -10.62 -9.53
N TYR A 171 15.97 -9.65 -9.16
CA TYR A 171 15.57 -8.57 -10.05
C TYR A 171 16.76 -7.69 -10.43
N ASP A 172 17.60 -7.31 -9.47
CA ASP A 172 18.77 -6.47 -9.67
C ASP A 172 19.85 -7.18 -10.51
N ALA A 173 20.04 -8.47 -10.30
CA ALA A 173 20.95 -9.28 -11.11
C ALA A 173 20.50 -9.36 -12.58
N LEU A 174 19.19 -9.51 -12.83
CA LEU A 174 18.65 -9.49 -14.19
C LEU A 174 18.79 -8.10 -14.83
N LEU A 175 18.41 -7.04 -14.14
CA LEU A 175 18.50 -5.67 -14.64
C LEU A 175 19.93 -5.32 -15.07
N THR A 176 20.92 -5.69 -14.24
CA THR A 176 22.34 -5.39 -14.52
C THR A 176 22.95 -6.28 -15.59
N SER A 177 22.34 -7.44 -15.90
CA SER A 177 22.83 -8.37 -16.93
C SER A 177 22.72 -7.85 -18.38
N GLN A 178 21.95 -6.78 -18.60
CA GLN A 178 21.70 -6.21 -19.95
C GLN A 178 22.76 -5.23 -20.44
N GLY A 179 23.79 -4.92 -19.67
CA GLY A 179 24.75 -3.84 -19.94
C GLY A 179 25.55 -3.94 -21.25
N ALA A 180 25.59 -5.11 -21.89
CA ALA A 180 26.32 -5.32 -23.15
C ALA A 180 25.50 -4.96 -24.42
N HIS A 181 24.20 -4.67 -24.30
CA HIS A 181 23.32 -4.43 -25.45
C HIS A 181 23.10 -2.95 -25.71
N ALA A 182 23.06 -2.56 -26.99
CA ALA A 182 22.80 -1.17 -27.39
C ALA A 182 21.33 -0.72 -27.19
N ALA A 183 20.40 -1.68 -27.14
CA ALA A 183 18.96 -1.42 -26.98
C ALA A 183 18.32 -2.52 -26.10
N PRO A 184 18.72 -2.63 -24.84
CA PRO A 184 18.13 -3.59 -23.92
C PRO A 184 16.69 -3.15 -23.56
N LEU A 185 15.80 -4.10 -23.36
CA LEU A 185 14.42 -3.86 -22.91
C LEU A 185 14.08 -4.77 -21.73
N MET A 186 13.57 -4.17 -20.66
CA MET A 186 12.98 -4.88 -19.53
C MET A 186 11.49 -4.55 -19.44
N ILE A 187 10.64 -5.58 -19.48
CA ILE A 187 9.19 -5.44 -19.35
C ILE A 187 8.75 -6.01 -18.00
N ASN A 188 8.26 -5.16 -17.14
CA ASN A 188 7.67 -5.50 -15.86
C ASN A 188 6.15 -5.53 -15.99
N ILE A 189 5.53 -6.66 -15.72
CA ILE A 189 4.09 -6.79 -15.86
C ILE A 189 3.50 -7.44 -14.60
N SER A 190 2.48 -6.80 -14.01
CA SER A 190 1.92 -7.26 -12.75
C SER A 190 0.57 -6.61 -12.43
N THR A 191 -0.10 -7.11 -11.40
CA THR A 191 -0.97 -6.30 -10.53
C THR A 191 -0.10 -5.42 -9.64
N GLN A 192 -0.64 -4.31 -9.11
CA GLN A 192 0.07 -3.48 -8.13
C GLN A 192 0.49 -4.31 -6.91
N ALA A 193 1.66 -3.98 -6.37
CA ALA A 193 2.07 -4.47 -5.07
C ALA A 193 1.13 -3.94 -3.97
N PRO A 194 0.91 -4.72 -2.90
CA PRO A 194 0.02 -4.28 -1.82
C PRO A 194 0.50 -3.04 -1.09
N LYS A 195 1.83 -2.91 -0.86
CA LYS A 195 2.40 -1.86 -0.04
C LYS A 195 3.19 -0.82 -0.84
N ASP A 196 3.29 0.40 -0.29
CA ASP A 196 4.07 1.48 -0.90
C ASP A 196 5.58 1.20 -0.92
N ASP A 197 6.08 0.45 0.06
CA ASP A 197 7.50 0.08 0.21
C ASP A 197 7.89 -1.19 -0.56
N ASP A 198 6.97 -1.83 -1.29
CA ASP A 198 7.28 -2.96 -2.15
C ASP A 198 7.90 -2.50 -3.49
N LEU A 199 8.77 -3.32 -4.06
CA LEU A 199 9.58 -3.00 -5.25
C LEU A 199 8.76 -2.40 -6.40
N LEU A 200 7.65 -3.03 -6.81
CA LEU A 200 6.85 -2.52 -7.92
C LEU A 200 6.24 -1.15 -7.63
N SER A 201 5.83 -0.88 -6.38
CA SER A 201 5.30 0.42 -5.99
C SER A 201 6.35 1.52 -6.15
N ILE A 202 7.60 1.25 -5.71
CA ILE A 202 8.74 2.15 -5.85
C ILE A 202 9.05 2.41 -7.33
N LEU A 203 9.07 1.36 -8.17
CA LEU A 203 9.31 1.49 -9.61
C LEU A 203 8.24 2.32 -10.33
N ILE A 204 6.96 2.18 -9.94
CA ILE A 204 5.86 2.99 -10.49
C ILE A 204 6.00 4.44 -10.05
N ASP A 205 6.28 4.70 -8.77
CA ASP A 205 6.43 6.07 -8.23
C ASP A 205 7.62 6.80 -8.86
N ASP A 206 8.74 6.10 -9.05
CA ASP A 206 9.91 6.62 -9.77
C ASP A 206 9.55 6.94 -11.22
N ALA A 207 8.93 6.01 -11.94
CA ALA A 207 8.53 6.22 -13.34
C ALA A 207 7.57 7.41 -13.53
N GLN A 208 6.74 7.72 -12.53
CA GLN A 208 5.80 8.85 -12.58
C GLN A 208 6.43 10.18 -12.16
N SER A 209 7.48 10.16 -11.34
CA SER A 209 8.07 11.39 -10.75
C SER A 209 9.41 11.79 -11.34
N SER A 210 10.23 10.85 -11.84
CA SER A 210 11.60 11.12 -12.29
C SER A 210 11.69 11.88 -13.61
N GLY A 211 10.65 11.80 -14.45
CA GLY A 211 10.70 12.35 -15.82
C GLY A 211 11.64 11.58 -16.76
N ASP A 212 12.07 10.36 -16.40
CA ASP A 212 12.89 9.52 -17.26
C ASP A 212 12.13 9.10 -18.51
N LYS A 213 12.61 9.56 -19.67
CA LYS A 213 11.98 9.30 -20.97
C LYS A 213 12.25 7.90 -21.52
N GLN A 214 13.16 7.14 -20.92
CA GLN A 214 13.46 5.75 -21.27
C GLN A 214 12.61 4.74 -20.46
N THR A 215 11.84 5.23 -19.49
CA THR A 215 10.90 4.42 -18.71
C THR A 215 9.47 4.72 -19.13
N ILE A 216 8.74 3.71 -19.61
CA ILE A 216 7.32 3.77 -19.97
C ILE A 216 6.52 3.06 -18.88
N CYS A 217 5.57 3.77 -18.26
CA CYS A 217 4.71 3.21 -17.21
C CYS A 217 3.24 3.37 -17.57
N HIS A 218 2.55 2.25 -17.72
CA HIS A 218 1.10 2.20 -17.84
C HIS A 218 0.50 1.63 -16.57
N LEU A 219 -0.15 2.47 -15.78
CA LEU A 219 -0.84 2.12 -14.55
C LEU A 219 -2.35 2.24 -14.75
N TYR A 220 -3.05 1.11 -14.72
CA TYR A 220 -4.50 1.03 -14.73
C TYR A 220 -5.02 0.68 -13.34
N THR A 221 -5.44 1.66 -12.58
CA THR A 221 -5.91 1.51 -11.19
C THR A 221 -7.21 2.27 -10.97
N ALA A 222 -8.06 1.76 -10.09
CA ALA A 222 -9.23 2.50 -9.62
C ALA A 222 -8.82 3.62 -8.65
N PRO A 223 -9.62 4.70 -8.52
CA PRO A 223 -9.41 5.69 -7.47
C PRO A 223 -9.35 5.02 -6.09
N GLN A 224 -8.44 5.49 -5.20
CA GLN A 224 -8.17 4.83 -3.92
C GLN A 224 -9.41 4.73 -3.02
N ASP A 225 -10.23 5.79 -2.98
CA ASP A 225 -11.41 5.89 -2.11
C ASP A 225 -12.72 5.53 -2.83
N CYS A 226 -12.66 4.79 -3.95
CA CYS A 226 -13.85 4.41 -4.69
C CYS A 226 -14.74 3.44 -3.90
N ASP A 227 -16.05 3.53 -4.12
CA ASP A 227 -17.00 2.51 -3.67
C ASP A 227 -16.70 1.17 -4.35
N LEU A 228 -16.90 0.06 -3.61
CA LEU A 228 -16.66 -1.29 -4.13
C LEU A 228 -17.58 -1.65 -5.31
N MET A 229 -18.74 -1.02 -5.41
CA MET A 229 -19.74 -1.24 -6.46
C MET A 229 -19.69 -0.22 -7.59
N ASP A 230 -18.71 0.70 -7.58
CA ASP A 230 -18.56 1.70 -8.63
C ASP A 230 -18.01 1.08 -9.92
N GLU A 231 -18.91 0.88 -10.90
CA GLU A 231 -18.55 0.30 -12.22
C GLU A 231 -17.58 1.19 -13.01
N SER A 232 -17.58 2.50 -12.79
CA SER A 232 -16.63 3.42 -13.43
C SER A 232 -15.21 3.22 -12.89
N ALA A 233 -15.08 3.00 -11.59
CA ALA A 233 -13.81 2.64 -10.95
C ALA A 233 -13.32 1.26 -11.42
N TRP A 234 -14.22 0.28 -11.61
CA TRP A 234 -13.84 -1.02 -12.18
C TRP A 234 -13.27 -0.87 -13.58
N GLN A 235 -13.88 -0.03 -14.43
CA GLN A 235 -13.42 0.20 -15.80
C GLN A 235 -12.03 0.85 -15.83
N ALA A 236 -11.72 1.75 -14.92
CA ALA A 236 -10.41 2.39 -14.80
C ALA A 236 -9.28 1.37 -14.52
N ALA A 237 -9.55 0.38 -13.68
CA ALA A 237 -8.59 -0.69 -13.36
C ALA A 237 -8.60 -1.86 -14.35
N ASN A 238 -9.68 -2.02 -15.12
CA ASN A 238 -9.91 -3.14 -16.02
C ASN A 238 -10.36 -2.68 -17.41
N PRO A 239 -9.46 -2.16 -18.24
CA PRO A 239 -9.81 -1.69 -19.58
C PRO A 239 -10.37 -2.80 -20.49
N ALA A 240 -10.18 -4.08 -20.15
CA ALA A 240 -10.78 -5.22 -20.85
C ALA A 240 -12.18 -5.61 -20.33
N LEU A 241 -12.74 -4.86 -19.36
CA LEU A 241 -14.04 -5.15 -18.77
C LEU A 241 -15.15 -5.02 -19.82
N GLY A 242 -16.02 -6.05 -19.87
CA GLY A 242 -17.08 -6.13 -20.90
C GLY A 242 -16.63 -6.69 -22.25
N ASN A 243 -15.33 -6.86 -22.50
CA ASN A 243 -14.82 -7.53 -23.70
C ASN A 243 -14.45 -9.00 -23.38
N PHE A 244 -13.26 -9.23 -22.80
CA PHE A 244 -12.86 -10.58 -22.38
C PHE A 244 -12.75 -10.74 -20.85
N ARG A 245 -12.86 -9.66 -20.08
CA ARG A 245 -13.09 -9.66 -18.65
C ARG A 245 -14.60 -9.61 -18.35
N SER A 246 -15.13 -10.61 -17.68
CA SER A 246 -16.57 -10.69 -17.36
C SER A 246 -17.01 -9.62 -16.36
N LEU A 247 -18.06 -8.86 -16.71
CA LEU A 247 -18.69 -7.88 -15.83
C LEU A 247 -19.45 -8.57 -14.69
N ASP A 248 -20.11 -9.71 -14.96
CA ASP A 248 -20.87 -10.45 -13.95
C ASP A 248 -19.94 -11.07 -12.89
N ASP A 249 -18.77 -11.61 -13.31
CA ASP A 249 -17.73 -12.07 -12.37
C ASP A 249 -17.24 -10.91 -11.48
N MET A 250 -17.01 -9.74 -12.09
CA MET A 250 -16.57 -8.56 -11.36
C MET A 250 -17.60 -8.10 -10.32
N ARG A 251 -18.87 -8.04 -10.71
CA ARG A 251 -19.99 -7.69 -9.83
C ARG A 251 -20.14 -8.66 -8.66
N SER A 252 -20.03 -9.96 -8.93
CA SER A 252 -20.09 -11.02 -7.92
C SER A 252 -18.96 -10.89 -6.89
N LEU A 253 -17.73 -10.60 -7.35
CA LEU A 253 -16.57 -10.39 -6.48
C LEU A 253 -16.70 -9.12 -5.65
N ALA A 254 -17.22 -8.03 -6.20
CA ALA A 254 -17.48 -6.77 -5.49
C ALA A 254 -18.52 -6.96 -4.39
N GLN A 255 -19.63 -7.63 -4.68
CA GLN A 255 -20.66 -7.99 -3.69
C GLN A 255 -20.08 -8.87 -2.56
N LYS A 256 -19.18 -9.81 -2.90
CA LYS A 256 -18.50 -10.62 -1.90
C LYS A 256 -17.62 -9.75 -1.00
N ALA A 257 -16.86 -8.80 -1.57
CA ALA A 257 -16.02 -7.89 -0.82
C ALA A 257 -16.84 -7.00 0.13
N GLN A 258 -18.02 -6.53 -0.28
CA GLN A 258 -18.95 -5.80 0.59
C GLN A 258 -19.41 -6.62 1.80
N ARG A 259 -19.74 -7.90 1.59
CA ARG A 259 -20.22 -8.78 2.67
C ARG A 259 -19.12 -9.34 3.56
N MET A 260 -17.88 -9.39 3.07
CA MET A 260 -16.74 -10.02 3.74
C MET A 260 -15.57 -9.03 3.83
N PRO A 261 -15.44 -8.25 4.92
CA PRO A 261 -14.35 -7.27 5.08
C PRO A 261 -12.94 -7.87 4.94
N SER A 262 -12.75 -9.13 5.35
CA SER A 262 -11.48 -9.85 5.16
C SER A 262 -11.11 -10.09 3.69
N PHE A 263 -12.07 -10.02 2.77
CA PHE A 263 -11.85 -10.17 1.33
C PHE A 263 -11.68 -8.83 0.61
N GLU A 264 -12.06 -7.71 1.22
CA GLU A 264 -12.03 -6.38 0.60
C GLU A 264 -10.62 -6.02 0.07
N ASN A 265 -9.59 -6.14 0.92
CA ASN A 265 -8.21 -5.84 0.51
C ASN A 265 -7.75 -6.71 -0.66
N THR A 266 -8.15 -7.97 -0.70
CA THR A 266 -7.87 -8.87 -1.83
C THR A 266 -8.56 -8.39 -3.10
N PHE A 267 -9.84 -8.00 -3.01
CA PHE A 267 -10.59 -7.46 -4.14
C PHE A 267 -9.98 -6.14 -4.63
N ARG A 268 -9.69 -5.20 -3.74
CA ARG A 268 -9.07 -3.90 -4.07
C ARG A 268 -7.72 -4.09 -4.78
N ASN A 269 -6.84 -4.93 -4.24
CA ASN A 269 -5.54 -5.15 -4.87
C ASN A 269 -5.64 -5.89 -6.20
N LEU A 270 -6.33 -7.03 -6.25
CA LEU A 270 -6.31 -7.91 -7.41
C LEU A 270 -7.29 -7.52 -8.54
N ASN A 271 -8.41 -6.87 -8.19
CA ASN A 271 -9.47 -6.53 -9.15
C ASN A 271 -9.60 -5.03 -9.41
N LEU A 272 -9.20 -4.17 -8.46
CA LEU A 272 -9.14 -2.72 -8.64
C LEU A 272 -7.71 -2.21 -8.85
N ASN A 273 -6.72 -3.10 -8.79
CA ASN A 273 -5.30 -2.79 -8.95
C ASN A 273 -4.82 -1.67 -8.01
N GLN A 274 -5.38 -1.61 -6.81
CA GLN A 274 -5.03 -0.63 -5.80
C GLN A 274 -3.91 -1.14 -4.90
N ARG A 275 -3.11 -0.23 -4.36
CA ARG A 275 -2.29 -0.53 -3.18
C ARG A 275 -3.21 -0.69 -2.00
N VAL A 276 -3.00 -1.72 -1.21
CA VAL A 276 -3.80 -2.01 -0.03
C VAL A 276 -2.86 -2.31 1.12
N ASN A 277 -3.13 -1.73 2.27
CA ASN A 277 -2.40 -2.16 3.45
C ASN A 277 -2.92 -3.55 3.85
N PRO A 278 -2.07 -4.60 3.86
CA PRO A 278 -2.50 -5.95 4.20
C PRO A 278 -2.93 -6.11 5.66
N VAL A 279 -2.59 -5.15 6.51
CA VAL A 279 -3.05 -5.08 7.90
C VAL A 279 -4.23 -4.12 7.96
N ALA A 280 -5.40 -4.62 8.35
CA ALA A 280 -6.60 -3.79 8.51
C ALA A 280 -6.29 -2.59 9.42
N PRO A 281 -6.81 -1.39 9.13
CA PRO A 281 -6.70 -0.26 10.04
C PRO A 281 -7.35 -0.62 11.37
N PHE A 282 -6.87 0.00 12.43
CA PHE A 282 -7.44 -0.19 13.77
C PHE A 282 -8.95 0.10 13.79
N ILE A 283 -9.33 1.26 13.28
CA ILE A 283 -10.74 1.64 13.07
C ILE A 283 -10.99 1.86 11.58
N PRO A 284 -12.05 1.28 10.98
CA PRO A 284 -12.44 1.58 9.61
C PRO A 284 -12.70 3.08 9.44
N VAL A 285 -12.20 3.65 8.32
CA VAL A 285 -12.30 5.10 8.03
C VAL A 285 -13.74 5.61 8.12
N GLY A 286 -14.70 4.81 7.61
CA GLY A 286 -16.13 5.17 7.65
C GLY A 286 -16.69 5.27 9.07
N GLU A 287 -16.29 4.37 9.98
CA GLU A 287 -16.74 4.39 11.37
C GLU A 287 -16.13 5.57 12.13
N TRP A 288 -14.85 5.85 11.94
CA TRP A 288 -14.21 7.02 12.52
C TRP A 288 -14.87 8.33 12.06
N LYS A 289 -15.13 8.45 10.76
CA LYS A 289 -15.75 9.66 10.20
C LYS A 289 -17.17 9.92 10.72
N LYS A 290 -17.93 8.89 11.05
CA LYS A 290 -19.25 9.02 11.69
C LYS A 290 -19.19 9.68 13.07
N CYS A 291 -18.05 9.57 13.77
CA CYS A 291 -17.82 10.17 15.07
C CYS A 291 -17.51 11.68 15.00
N GLN A 292 -17.21 12.22 13.82
CA GLN A 292 -17.02 13.64 13.59
C GLN A 292 -18.39 14.32 13.43
N GLN A 293 -18.98 14.73 14.53
CA GLN A 293 -20.28 15.42 14.57
C GLN A 293 -20.15 16.72 15.33
N GLU A 294 -20.96 17.71 14.94
CA GLU A 294 -21.09 18.94 15.72
C GLU A 294 -21.67 18.62 17.10
N THR A 295 -20.97 19.04 18.13
CA THR A 295 -21.34 18.88 19.54
C THR A 295 -20.72 20.01 20.34
N ASP A 296 -21.32 20.33 21.50
CA ASP A 296 -20.76 21.31 22.40
C ASP A 296 -19.61 20.68 23.22
N PHE A 297 -18.40 20.73 22.66
CA PHE A 297 -17.20 20.26 23.30
C PHE A 297 -16.90 21.04 24.60
N GLN A 298 -17.17 22.36 24.61
CA GLN A 298 -16.89 23.17 25.78
C GLN A 298 -17.74 22.71 26.98
N ALA A 299 -19.05 22.58 26.79
CA ALA A 299 -19.94 22.05 27.82
C ALA A 299 -19.53 20.63 28.27
N ALA A 300 -19.11 19.77 27.35
CA ALA A 300 -18.69 18.41 27.68
C ALA A 300 -17.45 18.41 28.59
N PHE A 301 -16.45 19.27 28.34
CA PHE A 301 -15.23 19.34 29.14
C PHE A 301 -15.41 20.14 30.45
N GLU A 302 -16.34 21.10 30.52
CA GLU A 302 -16.62 21.86 31.74
C GLU A 302 -17.53 21.11 32.74
N GLN A 303 -18.44 20.28 32.22
CA GLN A 303 -19.46 19.60 33.03
C GLN A 303 -19.27 18.10 33.15
N GLY A 304 -18.48 17.51 32.27
CA GLY A 304 -18.21 16.08 32.25
C GLY A 304 -17.07 15.65 33.15
N GLU A 305 -16.88 14.33 33.26
CA GLU A 305 -15.68 13.75 33.87
C GLU A 305 -14.55 13.69 32.84
N VAL A 306 -13.45 14.40 33.11
CA VAL A 306 -12.34 14.57 32.16
C VAL A 306 -11.16 13.68 32.53
N TYR A 307 -10.63 12.99 31.55
CA TYR A 307 -9.43 12.18 31.61
C TYR A 307 -8.49 12.54 30.47
N ALA A 308 -7.20 12.21 30.59
CA ALA A 308 -6.23 12.51 29.55
C ALA A 308 -5.23 11.37 29.35
N GLY A 309 -4.63 11.35 28.15
CA GLY A 309 -3.48 10.51 27.83
C GLY A 309 -2.34 11.34 27.26
N LEU A 310 -1.12 11.06 27.68
CA LEU A 310 0.11 11.74 27.28
C LEU A 310 1.07 10.74 26.65
N ASP A 311 1.33 10.87 25.35
CA ASP A 311 2.38 10.13 24.64
C ASP A 311 3.55 11.06 24.32
N LEU A 312 4.68 10.87 25.03
CA LEU A 312 5.87 11.70 24.91
C LEU A 312 6.81 11.16 23.82
N SER A 313 7.24 12.00 22.91
CA SER A 313 8.18 11.62 21.87
C SER A 313 9.66 11.65 22.30
N ALA A 314 10.54 10.94 21.54
CA ALA A 314 11.96 10.81 21.89
C ALA A 314 12.78 12.09 21.75
N ARG A 315 12.78 12.73 20.60
CA ARG A 315 13.52 13.95 20.28
C ARG A 315 12.87 14.75 19.15
N ASN A 316 12.52 14.09 18.09
CA ASN A 316 12.10 14.72 16.83
C ASN A 316 10.73 14.21 16.40
N ASP A 317 9.98 13.57 17.30
CA ASP A 317 8.71 12.93 17.00
C ASP A 317 7.51 13.77 17.43
N LEU A 318 6.31 13.34 17.06
CA LEU A 318 5.05 13.93 17.48
C LEU A 318 4.83 13.65 18.97
N THR A 319 4.59 14.70 19.77
CA THR A 319 4.10 14.55 21.14
C THR A 319 2.60 14.82 21.15
N ALA A 320 1.84 13.97 21.82
CA ALA A 320 0.38 14.05 21.86
C ALA A 320 -0.15 14.08 23.28
N PHE A 321 -1.08 15.00 23.55
CA PHE A 321 -1.88 15.04 24.75
C PHE A 321 -3.35 15.05 24.34
N VAL A 322 -4.08 13.99 24.66
CA VAL A 322 -5.47 13.85 24.25
C VAL A 322 -6.36 13.81 25.48
N LEU A 323 -7.32 14.74 25.52
CA LEU A 323 -8.36 14.83 26.53
C LEU A 323 -9.60 14.04 26.07
N VAL A 324 -10.24 13.34 27.00
CA VAL A 324 -11.56 12.76 26.81
C VAL A 324 -12.49 13.19 27.94
N ALA A 325 -13.70 13.60 27.60
CA ALA A 325 -14.74 13.97 28.54
C ALA A 325 -15.96 13.06 28.39
N HIS A 326 -16.43 12.47 29.49
CA HIS A 326 -17.67 11.72 29.50
C HIS A 326 -18.81 12.62 29.96
N HIS A 327 -19.73 12.92 29.05
CA HIS A 327 -20.88 13.79 29.31
C HIS A 327 -22.14 13.24 28.64
N ASN A 328 -23.22 13.10 29.41
CA ASN A 328 -24.52 12.61 28.93
C ASN A 328 -24.45 11.24 28.17
N GLY A 329 -23.59 10.33 28.64
CA GLY A 329 -23.41 9.01 28.06
C GLY A 329 -22.60 8.97 26.76
N ILE A 330 -21.95 10.08 26.37
CA ILE A 330 -21.13 10.24 25.18
C ILE A 330 -19.72 10.67 25.57
N TRP A 331 -18.73 10.06 24.96
CA TRP A 331 -17.32 10.43 25.06
C TRP A 331 -16.98 11.51 24.03
N HIS A 332 -16.33 12.57 24.46
CA HIS A 332 -15.86 13.68 23.61
C HIS A 332 -14.34 13.75 23.69
N ALA A 333 -13.66 13.76 22.55
CA ALA A 333 -12.21 13.79 22.49
C ALA A 333 -11.68 15.02 21.78
N GLN A 334 -10.66 15.67 22.40
CA GLN A 334 -9.87 16.74 21.79
C GLN A 334 -8.39 16.50 22.07
N GLY A 335 -7.51 16.91 21.13
CA GLY A 335 -6.07 16.66 21.25
C GLY A 335 -5.24 17.92 21.02
N GLU A 336 -4.16 18.01 21.79
CA GLU A 336 -3.05 18.95 21.61
C GLU A 336 -1.83 18.20 21.08
N TYR A 337 -1.16 18.74 20.07
CA TYR A 337 -0.06 18.07 19.39
C TYR A 337 1.11 19.02 19.21
N TRP A 338 2.33 18.52 19.46
CA TRP A 338 3.56 19.30 19.33
C TRP A 338 4.59 18.59 18.47
N THR A 339 5.37 19.38 17.75
CA THR A 339 6.49 18.88 16.93
C THR A 339 7.61 19.93 16.87
N PRO A 340 8.90 19.55 16.74
CA PRO A 340 9.97 20.52 16.58
C PRO A 340 9.84 21.32 15.28
N ARG A 341 10.02 22.65 15.36
CA ARG A 341 9.93 23.55 14.21
C ARG A 341 11.04 23.30 13.19
N ALA A 342 12.26 23.02 13.65
CA ALA A 342 13.41 22.87 12.77
C ALA A 342 13.32 21.70 11.78
N THR A 343 12.58 20.63 12.14
CA THR A 343 12.43 19.42 11.32
C THR A 343 11.07 19.32 10.63
N LEU A 344 10.21 20.33 10.76
CA LEU A 344 8.83 20.31 10.31
C LEU A 344 8.68 19.97 8.81
N SER A 345 9.43 20.67 7.95
CA SER A 345 9.33 20.49 6.50
C SER A 345 9.88 19.15 6.01
N GLU A 346 10.96 18.65 6.63
CA GLU A 346 11.53 17.34 6.33
C GLU A 346 10.55 16.22 6.74
N ARG A 347 9.94 16.37 7.90
CA ARG A 347 8.96 15.42 8.42
C ARG A 347 7.66 15.43 7.62
N ALA A 348 7.20 16.59 7.17
CA ALA A 348 6.03 16.68 6.29
C ALA A 348 6.22 15.84 5.02
N LYS A 349 7.45 15.82 4.47
CA LYS A 349 7.79 14.98 3.31
C LYS A 349 7.86 13.49 3.68
N THR A 350 8.54 13.15 4.79
CA THR A 350 8.73 11.77 5.24
C THR A 350 7.39 11.12 5.60
N ASP A 351 6.58 11.83 6.40
CA ASP A 351 5.28 11.33 6.88
C ASP A 351 4.15 11.58 5.85
N ARG A 352 4.46 12.23 4.69
CA ARG A 352 3.50 12.60 3.63
C ARG A 352 2.27 13.34 4.19
N ALA A 353 2.49 14.21 5.17
CA ALA A 353 1.44 14.92 5.88
C ALA A 353 1.63 16.43 5.77
N PRO A 354 0.58 17.25 5.60
CA PRO A 354 0.67 18.68 5.39
C PRO A 354 0.86 19.44 6.72
N TYR A 355 1.91 19.12 7.48
CA TYR A 355 2.17 19.69 8.81
C TYR A 355 2.22 21.22 8.83
N GLU A 356 2.78 21.85 7.78
CA GLU A 356 2.83 23.31 7.69
C GLU A 356 1.44 23.95 7.57
N VAL A 357 0.50 23.25 6.92
CA VAL A 357 -0.91 23.68 6.83
C VAL A 357 -1.58 23.54 8.21
N TRP A 358 -1.37 22.42 8.88
CA TRP A 358 -1.95 22.17 10.21
C TRP A 358 -1.42 23.13 11.27
N VAL A 359 -0.15 23.54 11.17
CA VAL A 359 0.42 24.60 12.00
C VAL A 359 -0.29 25.93 11.77
N LYS A 360 -0.49 26.32 10.50
CA LYS A 360 -1.21 27.59 10.16
C LYS A 360 -2.67 27.57 10.61
N GLN A 361 -3.29 26.41 10.65
CA GLN A 361 -4.68 26.22 11.09
C GLN A 361 -4.83 26.03 12.60
N GLY A 362 -3.71 25.94 13.35
CA GLY A 362 -3.73 25.76 14.81
C GLY A 362 -3.93 24.33 15.30
N TYR A 363 -3.90 23.33 14.41
CA TYR A 363 -4.05 21.92 14.79
C TYR A 363 -2.76 21.25 15.28
N LEU A 364 -1.61 21.87 15.02
CA LEU A 364 -0.28 21.36 15.41
C LEU A 364 0.58 22.52 15.88
N THR A 365 1.15 22.42 17.08
CA THR A 365 2.00 23.47 17.68
C THR A 365 3.48 23.17 17.39
N PRO A 366 4.18 24.04 16.61
CA PRO A 366 5.60 23.89 16.38
C PRO A 366 6.41 24.50 17.52
N LEU A 367 7.16 23.68 18.25
CA LEU A 367 8.06 24.10 19.32
C LEU A 367 9.40 24.62 18.76
N ASN A 368 10.01 25.58 19.41
CA ASN A 368 11.28 26.14 18.99
C ASN A 368 12.43 25.11 19.17
N GLY A 369 13.31 25.02 18.16
CA GLY A 369 14.46 24.12 18.20
C GLY A 369 14.29 22.85 17.34
N ALA A 370 15.25 21.94 17.49
CA ALA A 370 15.32 20.66 16.77
C ALA A 370 14.78 19.48 17.59
N THR A 371 14.39 19.71 18.84
CA THR A 371 13.83 18.71 19.77
C THR A 371 12.63 19.27 20.50
N ILE A 372 11.79 18.40 21.06
CA ILE A 372 10.66 18.81 21.90
C ILE A 372 11.16 19.55 23.14
N ASP A 373 10.65 20.77 23.38
CA ASP A 373 10.79 21.47 24.66
C ASP A 373 9.64 21.08 25.58
N TYR A 374 9.97 20.26 26.56
CA TYR A 374 8.99 19.78 27.52
C TYR A 374 8.47 20.86 28.46
N ASN A 375 9.15 22.02 28.62
CA ASN A 375 8.64 23.13 29.43
C ASN A 375 7.40 23.74 28.73
N GLU A 376 7.45 24.04 27.43
CA GLU A 376 6.30 24.57 26.71
C GLU A 376 5.12 23.57 26.72
N VAL A 377 5.39 22.25 26.63
CA VAL A 377 4.36 21.20 26.74
C VAL A 377 3.76 21.18 28.14
N ALA A 378 4.59 21.24 29.18
CA ALA A 378 4.16 21.23 30.58
C ALA A 378 3.31 22.46 30.94
N GLU A 379 3.71 23.67 30.52
CA GLU A 379 2.95 24.91 30.72
C GLU A 379 1.53 24.81 30.11
N ARG A 380 1.44 24.27 28.90
CA ARG A 380 0.12 24.08 28.25
C ARG A 380 -0.74 23.06 28.98
N ILE A 381 -0.17 21.93 29.41
CA ILE A 381 -0.89 20.89 30.17
C ILE A 381 -1.35 21.43 31.55
N ILE A 382 -0.52 22.21 32.23
CA ILE A 382 -0.90 22.87 33.48
C ILE A 382 -2.12 23.79 33.28
N THR A 383 -2.07 24.62 32.22
CA THR A 383 -3.20 25.50 31.88
C THR A 383 -4.50 24.71 31.64
N LEU A 384 -4.42 23.56 30.95
CA LEU A 384 -5.58 22.69 30.72
C LEU A 384 -6.09 22.04 32.01
N CYS A 385 -5.20 21.70 32.95
CA CYS A 385 -5.58 21.19 34.28
C CYS A 385 -6.22 22.26 35.17
N GLU A 386 -5.84 23.54 34.99
CA GLU A 386 -6.51 24.67 35.64
C GLU A 386 -7.89 24.97 35.06
N GLN A 387 -8.03 24.76 33.72
CA GLN A 387 -9.27 25.00 33.01
C GLN A 387 -10.31 23.88 33.22
N TYR A 388 -9.87 22.64 33.26
CA TYR A 388 -10.73 21.44 33.33
C TYR A 388 -10.38 20.60 34.55
N ASN A 389 -11.40 19.99 35.18
CA ASN A 389 -11.19 19.07 36.28
C ASN A 389 -10.74 17.70 35.81
N ILE A 390 -9.45 17.59 35.40
CA ILE A 390 -8.87 16.36 34.92
C ILE A 390 -8.64 15.39 36.07
N ARG A 391 -9.34 14.24 36.05
CA ARG A 391 -9.29 13.21 37.10
C ARG A 391 -7.98 12.40 37.07
N ALA A 392 -7.51 12.07 35.87
CA ALA A 392 -6.26 11.33 35.68
C ALA A 392 -5.64 11.63 34.31
N ILE A 393 -4.31 11.63 34.27
CA ILE A 393 -3.50 11.74 33.05
C ILE A 393 -2.70 10.45 32.91
N ALA A 394 -3.12 9.56 32.01
CA ALA A 394 -2.39 8.34 31.70
C ALA A 394 -1.11 8.65 30.92
N TYR A 395 0.02 8.08 31.32
CA TYR A 395 1.30 8.27 30.66
C TYR A 395 2.13 6.99 30.58
N ASP A 396 3.00 6.87 29.56
CA ASP A 396 4.02 5.82 29.50
C ASP A 396 5.22 6.20 30.37
N ARG A 397 5.81 5.23 31.08
CA ARG A 397 7.03 5.40 31.89
C ARG A 397 8.20 6.02 31.11
N TRP A 398 8.23 5.82 29.83
CA TRP A 398 9.35 6.26 29.02
C TRP A 398 9.43 7.79 28.97
N ARG A 399 10.56 8.37 29.37
CA ARG A 399 10.85 9.80 29.45
C ARG A 399 9.99 10.67 30.38
N ILE A 400 9.14 10.10 31.20
CA ILE A 400 8.30 10.85 32.12
C ILE A 400 9.13 11.68 33.12
N ASP A 401 10.33 11.21 33.49
CA ASP A 401 11.20 11.94 34.41
C ASP A 401 11.63 13.31 33.89
N VAL A 402 11.81 13.44 32.57
CA VAL A 402 12.13 14.73 31.94
C VAL A 402 10.93 15.66 32.00
N PHE A 403 9.73 15.15 31.70
CA PHE A 403 8.49 15.91 31.81
C PHE A 403 8.18 16.30 33.25
N LYS A 404 8.34 15.40 34.23
CA LYS A 404 8.16 15.71 35.65
C LYS A 404 9.10 16.82 36.14
N LYS A 405 10.33 16.89 35.61
CA LYS A 405 11.25 18.01 35.90
C LYS A 405 10.72 19.33 35.34
N ALA A 406 10.12 19.32 34.16
CA ALA A 406 9.53 20.49 33.52
C ALA A 406 8.30 21.04 34.27
N LEU A 407 7.62 20.22 35.08
CA LEU A 407 6.52 20.68 35.95
C LEU A 407 6.94 21.59 37.09
N ASN A 408 8.26 21.72 37.37
CA ASN A 408 8.81 22.62 38.41
C ASN A 408 8.14 22.48 39.81
N GLY A 409 7.77 21.25 40.18
CA GLY A 409 7.15 20.94 41.47
C GLY A 409 5.62 21.06 41.50
N ILE A 410 4.97 21.36 40.36
CA ILE A 410 3.51 21.32 40.24
C ILE A 410 3.06 19.87 40.19
N GLU A 411 2.15 19.50 41.07
CA GLU A 411 1.56 18.16 41.11
C GLU A 411 0.37 18.08 40.12
N LEU A 412 0.45 17.12 39.16
CA LEU A 412 -0.63 16.77 38.26
C LEU A 412 -1.15 15.36 38.58
N PRO A 413 -2.40 15.02 38.23
CA PRO A 413 -2.99 13.71 38.49
C PRO A 413 -2.44 12.64 37.52
N LEU A 414 -1.12 12.43 37.57
CA LEU A 414 -0.40 11.52 36.69
C LEU A 414 -0.63 10.07 37.10
N THR A 415 -1.10 9.23 36.15
CA THR A 415 -1.33 7.80 36.35
C THR A 415 -0.49 7.02 35.38
N GLU A 416 0.32 6.09 35.86
CA GLU A 416 1.15 5.24 35.03
C GLU A 416 0.31 4.26 34.22
N TRP A 417 0.61 4.16 32.92
CA TRP A 417 -0.09 3.31 31.96
C TRP A 417 0.89 2.57 31.06
N GLY A 418 0.87 1.24 31.08
CA GLY A 418 1.76 0.42 30.27
C GLY A 418 1.32 0.37 28.81
N GLN A 419 2.28 0.39 27.87
CA GLN A 419 2.01 0.13 26.44
C GLN A 419 2.11 -1.36 26.08
N GLY A 420 2.25 -2.25 27.07
CA GLY A 420 2.19 -3.70 26.90
C GLY A 420 0.76 -4.20 26.62
N TYR A 421 0.64 -5.44 26.20
CA TYR A 421 -0.65 -6.05 25.86
C TYR A 421 -1.74 -5.87 26.93
N LYS A 422 -1.40 -6.05 28.22
CA LYS A 422 -2.36 -6.00 29.31
C LYS A 422 -3.07 -4.65 29.43
N ASP A 423 -2.32 -3.55 29.41
CA ASP A 423 -2.89 -2.22 29.61
C ASP A 423 -3.43 -1.63 28.30
N ALA A 424 -2.70 -1.84 27.19
CA ALA A 424 -3.15 -1.36 25.89
C ALA A 424 -4.49 -1.95 25.46
N THR A 425 -4.75 -3.24 25.73
CA THR A 425 -6.03 -3.90 25.43
C THR A 425 -7.21 -3.16 26.04
N VAL A 426 -7.13 -2.77 27.32
CA VAL A 426 -8.22 -2.07 28.01
C VAL A 426 -8.59 -0.76 27.33
N GLY A 427 -7.60 0.04 26.94
CA GLY A 427 -7.83 1.32 26.25
C GLY A 427 -8.35 1.13 24.82
N ILE A 428 -7.83 0.14 24.10
CA ILE A 428 -8.26 -0.23 22.76
C ILE A 428 -9.73 -0.67 22.76
N GLU A 429 -10.11 -1.57 23.66
CA GLU A 429 -11.47 -2.10 23.77
C GLU A 429 -12.48 -1.03 24.19
N ALA A 430 -12.13 -0.22 25.17
CA ALA A 430 -12.99 0.89 25.61
C ALA A 430 -13.25 1.91 24.48
N LEU A 431 -12.23 2.22 23.69
CA LEU A 431 -12.36 3.11 22.54
C LEU A 431 -13.20 2.49 21.42
N GLU A 432 -12.95 1.24 21.05
CA GLU A 432 -13.75 0.52 20.05
C GLU A 432 -15.22 0.43 20.46
N GLU A 433 -15.50 0.05 21.71
CA GLU A 433 -16.85 -0.01 22.24
C GLU A 433 -17.57 1.32 22.11
N ALA A 434 -16.93 2.41 22.49
CA ALA A 434 -17.50 3.75 22.38
C ALA A 434 -17.79 4.14 20.91
N ILE A 435 -16.87 3.84 20.00
CA ILE A 435 -17.02 4.16 18.56
C ILE A 435 -18.14 3.34 17.93
N PHE A 436 -18.09 2.00 18.06
CA PHE A 436 -19.05 1.12 17.40
C PHE A 436 -20.47 1.22 17.97
N ASN A 437 -20.62 1.66 19.22
CA ASN A 437 -21.89 1.94 19.84
C ASN A 437 -22.39 3.40 19.58
N ASN A 438 -21.69 4.16 18.72
CA ASN A 438 -22.02 5.56 18.41
C ASN A 438 -22.04 6.50 19.65
N LYS A 439 -21.23 6.17 20.66
CA LYS A 439 -21.04 6.92 21.91
C LYS A 439 -19.73 7.70 21.97
N PHE A 440 -19.12 7.98 20.84
CA PHE A 440 -17.86 8.69 20.75
C PHE A 440 -17.97 9.86 19.76
N ARG A 441 -17.36 11.01 20.12
CA ARG A 441 -17.29 12.22 19.28
C ARG A 441 -15.88 12.78 19.32
N HIS A 442 -15.40 13.31 18.19
CA HIS A 442 -14.12 14.02 18.10
C HIS A 442 -14.29 15.31 17.26
N ASP A 443 -13.39 16.26 17.51
CA ASP A 443 -13.40 17.59 16.90
C ASP A 443 -12.97 17.64 15.42
N GLY A 444 -12.59 16.49 14.85
CA GLY A 444 -12.10 16.42 13.47
C GLY A 444 -10.65 16.86 13.28
N ASN A 445 -9.88 17.03 14.38
CA ASN A 445 -8.47 17.41 14.29
C ASN A 445 -7.71 16.51 13.30
N PRO A 446 -7.07 17.08 12.24
CA PRO A 446 -6.46 16.29 11.18
C PRO A 446 -5.22 15.50 11.65
N VAL A 447 -4.55 15.93 12.73
CA VAL A 447 -3.43 15.17 13.32
C VAL A 447 -3.95 13.89 13.96
N LEU A 448 -5.04 13.96 14.72
CA LEU A 448 -5.68 12.77 15.28
C LEU A 448 -6.20 11.84 14.19
N ASN A 449 -6.86 12.40 13.18
CA ASN A 449 -7.37 11.63 12.05
C ASN A 449 -6.24 10.86 11.35
N MET A 450 -5.09 11.51 11.10
CA MET A 450 -3.90 10.85 10.56
C MET A 450 -3.44 9.71 11.46
N CYS A 451 -3.31 9.93 12.77
CA CYS A 451 -2.86 8.91 13.72
C CYS A 451 -3.79 7.70 13.76
N VAL A 452 -5.10 7.90 13.70
CA VAL A 452 -6.09 6.80 13.66
C VAL A 452 -5.99 5.99 12.37
N HIS A 453 -5.88 6.66 11.21
CA HIS A 453 -5.76 5.99 9.91
C HIS A 453 -4.47 5.17 9.81
N ASN A 454 -3.38 5.64 10.40
CA ASN A 454 -2.09 4.95 10.40
C ASN A 454 -2.06 3.75 11.36
N ALA A 455 -2.85 3.76 12.43
CA ALA A 455 -2.77 2.79 13.50
C ALA A 455 -3.09 1.36 13.07
N ARG A 456 -2.26 0.44 13.54
CA ARG A 456 -2.42 -1.00 13.40
C ARG A 456 -2.24 -1.67 14.74
N THR A 457 -3.03 -2.71 14.98
CA THR A 457 -2.92 -3.52 16.21
C THR A 457 -2.35 -4.90 15.90
N ILE A 458 -1.68 -5.46 16.91
CA ILE A 458 -1.29 -6.88 16.94
C ILE A 458 -1.90 -7.52 18.17
N ALA A 459 -2.17 -8.83 18.10
CA ALA A 459 -2.68 -9.62 19.20
C ALA A 459 -1.65 -10.65 19.66
N ASP A 460 -1.64 -10.97 20.96
CA ASP A 460 -0.96 -12.12 21.52
C ASP A 460 -1.80 -13.41 21.43
N ALA A 461 -1.28 -14.52 21.94
CA ALA A 461 -1.97 -15.79 21.94
C ALA A 461 -3.28 -15.83 22.77
N ALA A 462 -3.42 -14.91 23.73
CA ALA A 462 -4.62 -14.72 24.56
C ALA A 462 -5.59 -13.67 23.97
N ASN A 463 -5.32 -13.20 22.73
CA ASN A 463 -6.06 -12.14 22.02
C ASN A 463 -6.01 -10.76 22.69
N ASN A 464 -5.05 -10.51 23.60
CA ASN A 464 -4.78 -9.16 24.06
C ASN A 464 -4.12 -8.35 22.94
N ARG A 465 -4.48 -7.07 22.79
CA ARG A 465 -4.05 -6.24 21.67
C ARG A 465 -3.22 -5.04 22.12
N LYS A 466 -2.29 -4.63 21.26
CA LYS A 466 -1.56 -3.36 21.41
C LYS A 466 -1.33 -2.73 20.04
N PHE A 467 -1.09 -1.43 20.02
CA PHE A 467 -0.62 -0.74 18.83
C PHE A 467 0.80 -1.17 18.47
N GLU A 468 1.07 -1.35 17.17
CA GLU A 468 2.37 -1.77 16.67
C GLU A 468 2.94 -0.72 15.71
N LYS A 469 3.91 0.08 16.18
CA LYS A 469 4.54 1.16 15.38
C LYS A 469 5.18 0.62 14.09
N ALA A 470 5.80 -0.57 14.12
CA ALA A 470 6.44 -1.17 12.96
C ALA A 470 5.47 -1.62 11.86
N LYS A 471 4.20 -1.88 12.21
CA LYS A 471 3.14 -2.25 11.24
C LYS A 471 2.24 -1.07 10.86
N SER A 472 2.35 0.04 11.56
CA SER A 472 1.61 1.27 11.29
C SER A 472 2.21 1.99 10.08
N THR A 473 1.37 2.68 9.31
CA THR A 473 1.78 3.33 8.06
C THR A 473 2.39 4.72 8.26
N GLY A 474 2.47 5.19 9.50
CA GLY A 474 3.00 6.50 9.87
C GLY A 474 2.83 6.76 11.37
N ARG A 475 2.76 8.02 11.78
CA ARG A 475 2.63 8.43 13.18
C ARG A 475 1.31 7.97 13.80
N ILE A 476 1.37 7.49 15.04
CA ILE A 476 0.21 6.97 15.80
C ILE A 476 0.12 7.56 17.21
N ASP A 477 0.97 8.52 17.56
CA ASP A 477 1.09 9.04 18.93
C ASP A 477 -0.24 9.60 19.47
N GLY A 478 -1.04 10.24 18.60
CA GLY A 478 -2.38 10.74 18.98
C GLY A 478 -3.37 9.65 19.36
N ILE A 479 -3.40 8.54 18.63
CA ILE A 479 -4.32 7.42 18.95
C ILE A 479 -3.82 6.62 20.15
N VAL A 480 -2.51 6.54 20.36
CA VAL A 480 -1.93 5.93 21.59
C VAL A 480 -2.35 6.74 22.80
N ALA A 481 -2.19 8.07 22.75
CA ALA A 481 -2.65 8.97 23.83
C ALA A 481 -4.16 8.85 24.06
N LEU A 482 -4.98 8.83 22.99
CA LEU A 482 -6.43 8.65 23.10
C LEU A 482 -6.79 7.32 23.78
N ALA A 483 -6.18 6.21 23.38
CA ALA A 483 -6.44 4.91 23.99
C ALA A 483 -6.02 4.86 25.45
N MET A 484 -4.90 5.51 25.81
CA MET A 484 -4.49 5.64 27.22
C MET A 484 -5.52 6.43 28.04
N ALA A 485 -6.05 7.54 27.51
CA ALA A 485 -7.11 8.32 28.14
C ALA A 485 -8.39 7.50 28.38
N MET A 486 -8.84 6.78 27.34
CA MET A 486 -10.01 5.91 27.45
C MET A 486 -9.78 4.76 28.44
N GLY A 487 -8.57 4.21 28.46
CA GLY A 487 -8.21 3.11 29.37
C GLY A 487 -8.20 3.53 30.85
N VAL A 488 -7.62 4.68 31.18
CA VAL A 488 -7.62 5.18 32.58
C VAL A 488 -9.03 5.56 33.02
N ALA A 489 -9.83 6.14 32.12
CA ALA A 489 -11.22 6.46 32.37
C ALA A 489 -12.06 5.20 32.66
N SER A 490 -11.90 4.16 31.85
CA SER A 490 -12.59 2.87 32.03
C SER A 490 -12.25 2.19 33.36
N ARG A 491 -10.98 2.26 33.81
CA ARG A 491 -10.58 1.69 35.11
C ARG A 491 -11.15 2.46 36.30
N GLN A 492 -11.28 3.79 36.22
CA GLN A 492 -11.83 4.58 37.34
C GLN A 492 -13.36 4.51 37.40
N ALA A 493 -14.02 4.21 36.27
CA ALA A 493 -15.47 3.99 36.22
C ALA A 493 -15.89 2.60 36.77
N MET A 494 -14.96 1.65 36.93
CA MET A 494 -15.24 0.38 37.59
C MET A 494 -15.33 0.60 39.10
N PRO A 495 -16.45 0.18 39.76
CA PRO A 495 -16.49 0.19 41.23
C PRO A 495 -15.35 -0.68 41.78
N GLU A 496 -14.69 -0.20 42.84
CA GLU A 496 -13.68 -1.03 43.51
C GLU A 496 -14.30 -2.39 43.86
N PRO A 497 -13.57 -3.50 43.64
CA PRO A 497 -14.08 -4.82 44.02
C PRO A 497 -14.44 -4.78 45.51
N ALA A 498 -15.71 -5.02 45.81
CA ALA A 498 -16.17 -5.05 47.19
C ALA A 498 -15.33 -6.07 47.95
N ASP A 499 -14.73 -5.63 49.07
CA ASP A 499 -13.91 -6.48 49.95
C ASP A 499 -14.86 -7.47 50.64
N TYR A 500 -15.04 -8.64 50.01
CA TYR A 500 -15.87 -9.70 50.58
C TYR A 500 -15.10 -10.36 51.73
N GLN A 501 -15.39 -9.97 52.97
CA GLN A 501 -14.98 -10.73 54.14
C GLN A 501 -15.88 -11.97 54.27
N ILE A 502 -15.30 -13.13 53.92
CA ILE A 502 -15.98 -14.41 54.19
C ILE A 502 -15.77 -14.74 55.67
N HIS A 503 -16.78 -14.52 56.49
CA HIS A 503 -16.86 -15.07 57.82
C HIS A 503 -17.28 -16.53 57.76
N PHE A 504 -16.34 -17.42 58.07
CA PHE A 504 -16.70 -18.83 58.34
C PHE A 504 -17.40 -18.89 59.74
N ILE A 505 -18.63 -19.40 59.78
CA ILE A 505 -19.39 -19.73 60.97
C ILE A 505 -19.07 -21.16 61.36
#